data_636242ec1ea52838ef81754ed261391a
#
_entry.id   636242ec1ea52838ef81754ed261391a
#
_cell.length_a   1.000
_cell.length_b   1.000
_cell.length_c   1.000
_cell.angle_alpha   90.00
_cell.angle_beta   90.00
_cell.angle_gamma   90.00
#
_symmetry.space_group_name_H-M   'P 1'
#
loop_
_entity.id
_entity.type
_entity.pdbx_description
1 polymer ?
#
loop_
_entity_poly.entity_id
_entity_poly.type
_entity_poly.pdbx_seq_one_letter_code
_entity_poly.pdbx_strand_id
1 'polypeptide(L)'
;MFVVRNPMKWWLFAGGAFMTLLALGRNLDWFNDFMFHYLPMYNKFRTVEMALVIPGLVAPIIGIWGLKEILQEKVAYEQVKKGLIGALVITGGLSLIVWLMPSLLLDFRSAYDAQYQLPEQFYNALLMDRATLASDDALRSLLFVLLSAALVAWFMVAKNKKTVATWVGIGMTVLIFVDLWTVDKRYLNDKNFFPKKDIQATYQESVSDQEILKDKDNFRVLNLNNTFLETNTSYYHHSIGGYHAAKLRRYQELIDYRLQKEINSIIASFQTAKSAADFWTVFQACPTLNMLNTRYVVYNPGQPPLVNPSADGNAWFVKDIKVVANADEEMVALDVIDPKQTAVVDQRFAAQVEGFTPQADSTATIQLQSYRPNRLVYQSKAVTDQLAVFSEIYYQPGWKATVDGKPVEHLRADWILRAMRVPAGEHEIVFEFKPEGYIIAANVEAYSSFLILVLLIVAVGYSLYTSYKKTKEE
;
A
#
# COMPACT_ATOMS: atom_id res chain seq x y z
N MET A 1 -33.39 -6.19 -12.99
CA MET A 1 -33.11 -7.05 -14.16
C MET A 1 -34.40 -7.43 -14.94
N PHE A 2 -35.43 -7.98 -14.32
CA PHE A 2 -36.62 -8.49 -14.99
C PHE A 2 -37.52 -7.42 -15.64
N VAL A 3 -37.50 -6.20 -15.11
CA VAL A 3 -38.40 -5.10 -15.54
C VAL A 3 -37.71 -4.09 -16.50
N VAL A 4 -36.40 -3.93 -16.44
CA VAL A 4 -35.69 -3.04 -17.35
C VAL A 4 -35.60 -3.65 -18.74
N ARG A 5 -36.09 -2.93 -19.76
CA ARG A 5 -36.10 -3.42 -21.15
C ARG A 5 -34.89 -3.07 -21.98
N ASN A 6 -34.13 -2.04 -21.58
CA ASN A 6 -32.97 -1.58 -22.34
C ASN A 6 -31.85 -2.63 -22.34
N PRO A 7 -31.22 -2.94 -23.50
CA PRO A 7 -30.13 -3.90 -23.61
C PRO A 7 -28.89 -3.56 -22.74
N MET A 8 -28.66 -2.29 -22.42
CA MET A 8 -27.56 -1.85 -21.55
C MET A 8 -27.55 -2.54 -20.19
N LYS A 9 -28.71 -3.00 -19.69
CA LYS A 9 -28.78 -3.78 -18.44
C LYS A 9 -27.88 -5.00 -18.45
N TRP A 10 -27.72 -5.65 -19.60
CA TRP A 10 -26.91 -6.86 -19.73
C TRP A 10 -25.41 -6.55 -19.64
N TRP A 11 -24.97 -5.42 -20.21
CA TRP A 11 -23.60 -4.95 -20.07
C TRP A 11 -23.26 -4.59 -18.63
N LEU A 12 -24.15 -3.86 -17.96
CA LEU A 12 -23.99 -3.54 -16.55
C LEU A 12 -23.96 -4.81 -15.69
N PHE A 13 -24.90 -5.73 -15.92
CA PHE A 13 -24.93 -6.99 -15.18
C PHE A 13 -23.69 -7.85 -15.42
N ALA A 14 -23.28 -8.03 -16.67
CA ALA A 14 -22.10 -8.81 -17.01
C ALA A 14 -20.82 -8.21 -16.42
N GLY A 15 -20.67 -6.88 -16.51
CA GLY A 15 -19.56 -6.17 -15.88
C GLY A 15 -19.53 -6.32 -14.36
N GLY A 16 -20.67 -6.12 -13.70
CA GLY A 16 -20.80 -6.32 -12.26
C GLY A 16 -20.52 -7.76 -11.83
N ALA A 17 -21.09 -8.74 -12.55
CA ALA A 17 -20.86 -10.16 -12.27
C ALA A 17 -19.39 -10.55 -12.47
N PHE A 18 -18.77 -10.10 -13.54
CA PHE A 18 -17.35 -10.35 -13.80
C PHE A 18 -16.45 -9.78 -12.68
N MET A 19 -16.69 -8.54 -12.27
CA MET A 19 -15.93 -7.93 -11.17
C MET A 19 -16.19 -8.61 -9.83
N THR A 20 -17.39 -9.13 -9.60
CA THR A 20 -17.69 -9.95 -8.42
C THR A 20 -16.90 -11.26 -8.44
N LEU A 21 -16.80 -11.94 -9.59
CA LEU A 21 -15.98 -13.15 -9.75
C LEU A 21 -14.50 -12.88 -9.50
N LEU A 22 -13.98 -11.75 -10.00
CA LEU A 22 -12.60 -11.33 -9.70
C LEU A 22 -12.37 -11.11 -8.19
N ALA A 23 -13.35 -10.48 -7.52
CA ALA A 23 -13.26 -10.17 -6.10
C ALA A 23 -13.28 -11.42 -5.20
N LEU A 24 -13.77 -12.55 -5.68
CA LEU A 24 -13.73 -13.82 -4.93
C LEU A 24 -12.30 -14.30 -4.67
N GLY A 25 -11.33 -13.90 -5.52
CA GLY A 25 -9.93 -14.24 -5.34
C GLY A 25 -9.71 -15.74 -5.09
N ARG A 26 -9.09 -16.07 -3.96
CA ARG A 26 -8.82 -17.47 -3.56
C ARG A 26 -10.07 -18.31 -3.29
N ASN A 27 -11.23 -17.70 -3.09
CA ASN A 27 -12.48 -18.45 -2.96
C ASN A 27 -12.97 -19.03 -4.31
N LEU A 28 -12.31 -18.65 -5.42
CA LEU A 28 -12.53 -19.18 -6.75
C LEU A 28 -11.17 -19.40 -7.45
N ASP A 29 -10.35 -20.30 -6.90
CA ASP A 29 -8.94 -20.49 -7.24
C ASP A 29 -8.69 -20.64 -8.74
N TRP A 30 -9.41 -21.55 -9.42
CA TRP A 30 -9.19 -21.79 -10.85
C TRP A 30 -9.36 -20.55 -11.71
N PHE A 31 -10.32 -19.69 -11.36
CA PHE A 31 -10.58 -18.42 -12.08
C PHE A 31 -9.53 -17.37 -11.73
N ASN A 32 -9.19 -17.26 -10.46
CA ASN A 32 -8.16 -16.34 -9.99
C ASN A 32 -6.79 -16.68 -10.59
N ASP A 33 -6.40 -17.95 -10.63
CA ASP A 33 -5.14 -18.40 -11.23
C ASP A 33 -5.10 -18.13 -12.74
N PHE A 34 -6.22 -18.38 -13.44
CA PHE A 34 -6.33 -18.01 -14.84
C PHE A 34 -6.11 -16.50 -15.06
N MET A 35 -6.79 -15.65 -14.28
CA MET A 35 -6.64 -14.20 -14.38
C MET A 35 -5.23 -13.74 -13.99
N PHE A 36 -4.63 -14.34 -12.98
CA PHE A 36 -3.29 -14.00 -12.49
C PHE A 36 -2.22 -14.23 -13.56
N HIS A 37 -2.34 -15.32 -14.34
CA HIS A 37 -1.36 -15.66 -15.36
C HIS A 37 -1.62 -14.99 -16.71
N TYR A 38 -2.87 -14.79 -17.11
CA TYR A 38 -3.22 -14.36 -18.46
C TYR A 38 -3.75 -12.92 -18.57
N LEU A 39 -4.30 -12.34 -17.49
CA LEU A 39 -4.78 -10.96 -17.56
C LEU A 39 -3.61 -10.00 -17.33
N PRO A 40 -3.29 -9.12 -18.30
CA PRO A 40 -2.21 -8.16 -18.16
C PRO A 40 -2.38 -7.31 -16.90
N MET A 41 -1.31 -7.12 -16.14
CA MET A 41 -1.24 -6.30 -14.93
C MET A 41 -2.03 -6.83 -13.72
N TYR A 42 -2.89 -7.84 -13.84
CA TYR A 42 -3.69 -8.35 -12.73
C TYR A 42 -2.81 -8.82 -11.55
N ASN A 43 -1.70 -9.47 -11.83
CA ASN A 43 -0.72 -9.93 -10.84
C ASN A 43 0.04 -8.80 -10.10
N LYS A 44 -0.22 -7.54 -10.43
CA LYS A 44 0.34 -6.37 -9.74
C LYS A 44 -0.58 -5.83 -8.65
N PHE A 45 -1.83 -6.27 -8.63
CA PHE A 45 -2.79 -5.86 -7.60
C PHE A 45 -2.77 -6.84 -6.44
N ARG A 46 -2.70 -6.31 -5.22
CA ARG A 46 -2.64 -7.11 -4.00
C ARG A 46 -4.02 -7.49 -3.47
N THR A 47 -4.99 -6.59 -3.60
CA THR A 47 -6.32 -6.69 -2.97
C THR A 47 -7.38 -6.76 -4.05
N VAL A 48 -7.78 -7.99 -4.40
CA VAL A 48 -8.76 -8.23 -5.48
C VAL A 48 -10.17 -7.79 -5.12
N GLU A 49 -10.49 -7.71 -3.81
CA GLU A 49 -11.79 -7.23 -3.32
C GLU A 49 -12.09 -5.76 -3.71
N MET A 50 -11.09 -4.97 -4.07
CA MET A 50 -11.29 -3.62 -4.62
C MET A 50 -12.16 -3.62 -5.87
N ALA A 51 -12.24 -4.74 -6.61
CA ALA A 51 -13.14 -4.89 -7.76
C ALA A 51 -14.62 -4.76 -7.38
N LEU A 52 -15.00 -4.96 -6.09
CA LEU A 52 -16.38 -4.83 -5.59
C LEU A 52 -16.94 -3.40 -5.69
N VAL A 53 -16.10 -2.38 -5.89
CA VAL A 53 -16.57 -1.01 -6.14
C VAL A 53 -17.49 -0.94 -7.38
N ILE A 54 -17.21 -1.74 -8.41
CA ILE A 54 -18.00 -1.75 -9.64
C ILE A 54 -19.40 -2.37 -9.42
N PRO A 55 -19.54 -3.61 -8.89
CA PRO A 55 -20.86 -4.13 -8.56
C PRO A 55 -21.58 -3.30 -7.49
N GLY A 56 -20.86 -2.70 -6.54
CA GLY A 56 -21.42 -1.76 -5.56
C GLY A 56 -22.04 -0.51 -6.19
N LEU A 57 -21.56 -0.07 -7.34
CA LEU A 57 -22.17 1.02 -8.13
C LEU A 57 -23.26 0.51 -9.08
N VAL A 58 -23.01 -0.58 -9.77
CA VAL A 58 -23.89 -1.11 -10.83
C VAL A 58 -25.20 -1.64 -10.28
N ALA A 59 -25.19 -2.34 -9.15
CA ALA A 59 -26.39 -2.92 -8.56
C ALA A 59 -27.43 -1.84 -8.16
N PRO A 60 -27.10 -0.75 -7.45
CA PRO A 60 -28.02 0.35 -7.20
C PRO A 60 -28.54 1.02 -8.48
N ILE A 61 -27.68 1.23 -9.49
CA ILE A 61 -28.10 1.83 -10.77
C ILE A 61 -29.19 0.99 -11.42
N ILE A 62 -29.00 -0.32 -11.53
CA ILE A 62 -30.00 -1.22 -12.12
C ILE A 62 -31.27 -1.26 -11.25
N GLY A 63 -31.13 -1.25 -9.92
CA GLY A 63 -32.24 -1.21 -8.97
C GLY A 63 -33.09 0.04 -9.10
N ILE A 64 -32.47 1.22 -9.09
CA ILE A 64 -33.15 2.51 -9.25
C ILE A 64 -33.79 2.61 -10.64
N TRP A 65 -33.10 2.14 -11.67
CA TRP A 65 -33.66 2.11 -13.02
C TRP A 65 -34.88 1.22 -13.10
N GLY A 66 -34.87 0.02 -12.54
CA GLY A 66 -36.02 -0.87 -12.45
C GLY A 66 -37.18 -0.25 -11.69
N LEU A 67 -36.91 0.40 -10.55
CA LEU A 67 -37.93 1.12 -9.78
C LEU A 67 -38.55 2.26 -10.60
N LYS A 68 -37.76 3.06 -11.30
CA LYS A 68 -38.22 4.12 -12.20
C LYS A 68 -39.14 3.59 -13.28
N GLU A 69 -38.79 2.49 -13.96
CA GLU A 69 -39.65 1.88 -14.99
C GLU A 69 -41.00 1.41 -14.42
N ILE A 70 -41.00 0.88 -13.18
CA ILE A 70 -42.24 0.48 -12.48
C ILE A 70 -43.07 1.70 -12.12
N LEU A 71 -42.50 2.72 -11.48
CA LEU A 71 -43.22 3.91 -11.01
C LEU A 71 -43.77 4.77 -12.16
N GLN A 72 -43.14 4.72 -13.33
CA GLN A 72 -43.60 5.37 -14.56
C GLN A 72 -44.59 4.52 -15.35
N GLU A 73 -45.05 3.40 -14.82
CA GLU A 73 -46.01 2.47 -15.44
C GLU A 73 -45.61 1.97 -16.85
N LYS A 74 -44.31 1.97 -17.14
CA LYS A 74 -43.75 1.50 -18.43
C LYS A 74 -43.76 -0.03 -18.57
N VAL A 75 -44.01 -0.75 -17.48
CA VAL A 75 -43.93 -2.21 -17.38
C VAL A 75 -45.33 -2.76 -17.04
N ALA A 76 -45.75 -3.79 -17.77
CA ALA A 76 -47.05 -4.43 -17.53
C ALA A 76 -47.13 -5.02 -16.10
N TYR A 77 -48.31 -4.94 -15.47
CA TYR A 77 -48.60 -5.42 -14.11
C TYR A 77 -48.11 -6.86 -13.89
N GLU A 78 -48.44 -7.78 -14.81
CA GLU A 78 -48.03 -9.19 -14.69
C GLU A 78 -46.52 -9.38 -14.75
N GLN A 79 -45.81 -8.54 -15.49
CA GLN A 79 -44.35 -8.59 -15.55
C GLN A 79 -43.71 -8.08 -14.24
N VAL A 80 -44.27 -7.00 -13.67
CA VAL A 80 -43.82 -6.51 -12.35
C VAL A 80 -44.07 -7.55 -11.27
N LYS A 81 -45.26 -8.16 -11.27
CA LYS A 81 -45.65 -9.22 -10.33
C LYS A 81 -44.69 -10.42 -10.39
N LYS A 82 -44.45 -10.95 -11.60
CA LYS A 82 -43.51 -12.05 -11.79
C LYS A 82 -42.07 -11.67 -11.35
N GLY A 83 -41.62 -10.46 -11.67
CA GLY A 83 -40.31 -9.95 -11.27
C GLY A 83 -40.18 -9.79 -9.76
N LEU A 84 -41.25 -9.30 -9.09
CA LEU A 84 -41.27 -9.14 -7.63
C LEU A 84 -41.25 -10.51 -6.91
N ILE A 85 -42.04 -11.47 -7.37
CA ILE A 85 -42.03 -12.84 -6.83
C ILE A 85 -40.69 -13.48 -7.04
N GLY A 86 -40.09 -13.37 -8.24
CA GLY A 86 -38.76 -13.90 -8.53
C GLY A 86 -37.68 -13.28 -7.64
N ALA A 87 -37.72 -11.97 -7.42
CA ALA A 87 -36.82 -11.29 -6.51
C ALA A 87 -36.98 -11.77 -5.06
N LEU A 88 -38.22 -11.88 -4.58
CA LEU A 88 -38.52 -12.39 -3.24
C LEU A 88 -38.02 -13.83 -3.03
N VAL A 89 -38.25 -14.71 -4.01
CA VAL A 89 -37.80 -16.11 -3.93
C VAL A 89 -36.27 -16.18 -3.89
N ILE A 90 -35.61 -15.42 -4.74
CA ILE A 90 -34.12 -15.48 -4.81
C ILE A 90 -33.49 -14.78 -3.60
N THR A 91 -33.78 -13.50 -3.39
CA THR A 91 -33.07 -12.74 -2.33
C THR A 91 -33.69 -13.01 -0.96
N GLY A 92 -35.00 -13.00 -0.83
CA GLY A 92 -35.69 -13.31 0.43
C GLY A 92 -35.50 -14.77 0.83
N GLY A 93 -35.61 -15.71 -0.13
CA GLY A 93 -35.37 -17.13 0.13
C GLY A 93 -33.95 -17.43 0.59
N LEU A 94 -32.95 -16.82 -0.07
CA LEU A 94 -31.55 -16.97 0.35
C LEU A 94 -31.30 -16.40 1.76
N SER A 95 -31.82 -15.19 2.02
CA SER A 95 -31.72 -14.57 3.35
C SER A 95 -32.42 -15.42 4.42
N LEU A 96 -33.58 -16.00 4.10
CA LEU A 96 -34.33 -16.89 5.00
C LEU A 96 -33.52 -18.15 5.34
N ILE A 97 -32.90 -18.77 4.34
CA ILE A 97 -32.07 -19.97 4.54
C ILE A 97 -30.86 -19.64 5.44
N VAL A 98 -30.15 -18.56 5.15
CA VAL A 98 -28.98 -18.15 5.94
C VAL A 98 -29.38 -17.77 7.37
N TRP A 99 -30.54 -17.12 7.55
CA TRP A 99 -31.06 -16.80 8.88
C TRP A 99 -31.36 -18.06 9.73
N LEU A 100 -32.06 -19.02 9.14
CA LEU A 100 -32.49 -20.21 9.88
C LEU A 100 -31.40 -21.28 10.01
N MET A 101 -30.58 -21.43 8.98
CA MET A 101 -29.59 -22.50 8.83
C MET A 101 -28.29 -21.95 8.21
N PRO A 102 -27.55 -21.04 8.88
CA PRO A 102 -26.39 -20.39 8.29
C PRO A 102 -25.32 -21.39 7.82
N SER A 103 -25.10 -22.46 8.56
CA SER A 103 -24.11 -23.49 8.24
C SER A 103 -24.48 -24.39 7.05
N LEU A 104 -25.68 -24.25 6.48
CA LEU A 104 -26.07 -24.97 5.27
C LEU A 104 -25.37 -24.42 4.02
N LEU A 105 -25.16 -23.12 3.98
CA LEU A 105 -24.59 -22.41 2.82
C LEU A 105 -23.20 -21.84 3.08
N LEU A 106 -22.82 -21.62 4.35
CA LEU A 106 -21.59 -20.95 4.73
C LEU A 106 -20.72 -21.86 5.59
N ASP A 107 -19.43 -21.90 5.26
CA ASP A 107 -18.40 -22.48 6.14
C ASP A 107 -17.76 -21.33 6.94
N PHE A 108 -17.83 -21.42 8.27
CA PHE A 108 -17.29 -20.42 9.18
C PHE A 108 -15.85 -20.68 9.58
N ARG A 109 -15.23 -21.75 9.08
CA ARG A 109 -13.82 -22.08 9.30
C ARG A 109 -12.94 -21.30 8.33
N SER A 110 -11.80 -20.83 8.82
CA SER A 110 -10.79 -20.18 8.00
C SER A 110 -9.48 -20.95 8.06
N ALA A 111 -8.77 -21.05 6.93
CA ALA A 111 -7.42 -21.61 6.89
C ALA A 111 -6.43 -20.85 7.81
N TYR A 112 -6.71 -19.60 8.12
CA TYR A 112 -5.90 -18.79 9.01
C TYR A 112 -6.17 -19.04 10.51
N ASP A 113 -7.27 -19.71 10.85
CA ASP A 113 -7.64 -19.95 12.26
C ASP A 113 -6.57 -20.75 13.00
N ALA A 114 -5.89 -21.67 12.29
CA ALA A 114 -4.80 -22.47 12.85
C ALA A 114 -3.61 -21.62 13.35
N GLN A 115 -3.40 -20.42 12.83
CA GLN A 115 -2.30 -19.54 13.21
C GLN A 115 -2.50 -18.97 14.63
N TYR A 116 -3.74 -18.85 15.08
CA TYR A 116 -4.05 -18.29 16.40
C TYR A 116 -3.90 -19.30 17.54
N GLN A 117 -3.73 -20.60 17.26
CA GLN A 117 -3.55 -21.66 18.26
C GLN A 117 -4.55 -21.58 19.42
N LEU A 118 -5.80 -21.23 19.11
CA LEU A 118 -6.84 -21.04 20.13
C LEU A 118 -7.19 -22.37 20.79
N PRO A 119 -7.40 -22.40 22.11
CA PRO A 119 -8.01 -23.53 22.78
C PRO A 119 -9.37 -23.88 22.16
N GLU A 120 -9.72 -25.17 22.13
CA GLU A 120 -10.92 -25.67 21.43
C GLU A 120 -12.22 -24.95 21.85
N GLN A 121 -12.36 -24.62 23.12
CA GLN A 121 -13.53 -23.89 23.62
C GLN A 121 -13.66 -22.50 23.01
N PHE A 122 -12.54 -21.75 22.89
CA PHE A 122 -12.53 -20.44 22.27
C PHE A 122 -12.76 -20.52 20.77
N TYR A 123 -12.21 -21.55 20.12
CA TYR A 123 -12.42 -21.76 18.70
C TYR A 123 -13.89 -22.06 18.39
N ASN A 124 -14.54 -22.93 19.17
CA ASN A 124 -15.96 -23.23 19.01
C ASN A 124 -16.84 -21.98 19.28
N ALA A 125 -16.51 -21.16 20.28
CA ALA A 125 -17.19 -19.89 20.52
C ALA A 125 -17.06 -18.93 19.32
N LEU A 126 -15.86 -18.80 18.75
CA LEU A 126 -15.60 -17.99 17.55
C LEU A 126 -16.46 -18.44 16.35
N LEU A 127 -16.60 -19.76 16.13
CA LEU A 127 -17.44 -20.29 15.05
C LEU A 127 -18.93 -19.97 15.29
N MET A 128 -19.39 -20.07 16.55
CA MET A 128 -20.75 -19.70 16.92
C MET A 128 -21.02 -18.20 16.72
N ASP A 129 -20.09 -17.35 17.13
CA ASP A 129 -20.19 -15.89 16.94
C ASP A 129 -20.28 -15.52 15.45
N ARG A 130 -19.44 -16.14 14.61
CA ARG A 130 -19.47 -15.96 13.14
C ARG A 130 -20.82 -16.39 12.56
N ALA A 131 -21.37 -17.53 12.99
CA ALA A 131 -22.66 -18.04 12.55
C ALA A 131 -23.81 -17.13 13.00
N THR A 132 -23.78 -16.66 14.25
CA THR A 132 -24.78 -15.74 14.80
C THR A 132 -24.76 -14.41 14.06
N LEU A 133 -23.59 -13.84 13.81
CA LEU A 133 -23.46 -12.59 13.04
C LEU A 133 -24.03 -12.73 11.63
N ALA A 134 -23.75 -13.84 10.94
CA ALA A 134 -24.31 -14.11 9.62
C ALA A 134 -25.84 -14.27 9.66
N SER A 135 -26.38 -14.93 10.66
CA SER A 135 -27.82 -15.10 10.88
C SER A 135 -28.51 -13.74 11.13
N ASP A 136 -27.95 -12.90 12.00
CA ASP A 136 -28.51 -11.58 12.32
C ASP A 136 -28.52 -10.65 11.09
N ASP A 137 -27.43 -10.66 10.32
CA ASP A 137 -27.36 -9.87 9.07
C ASP A 137 -28.31 -10.40 7.99
N ALA A 138 -28.53 -11.71 7.93
CA ALA A 138 -29.50 -12.31 7.03
C ALA A 138 -30.94 -11.94 7.41
N LEU A 139 -31.29 -11.96 8.71
CA LEU A 139 -32.58 -11.50 9.21
C LEU A 139 -32.82 -10.03 8.86
N ARG A 140 -31.83 -9.17 9.11
CA ARG A 140 -31.90 -7.76 8.73
C ARG A 140 -32.16 -7.61 7.23
N SER A 141 -31.39 -8.29 6.39
CA SER A 141 -31.54 -8.26 4.93
C SER A 141 -32.92 -8.73 4.50
N LEU A 142 -33.45 -9.79 5.09
CA LEU A 142 -34.81 -10.29 4.84
C LEU A 142 -35.86 -9.23 5.15
N LEU A 143 -35.76 -8.53 6.28
CA LEU A 143 -36.69 -7.47 6.65
C LEU A 143 -36.70 -6.32 5.62
N PHE A 144 -35.52 -5.84 5.19
CA PHE A 144 -35.42 -4.80 4.17
C PHE A 144 -35.95 -5.26 2.80
N VAL A 145 -35.70 -6.51 2.42
CA VAL A 145 -36.27 -7.11 1.20
C VAL A 145 -37.81 -7.14 1.27
N LEU A 146 -38.40 -7.58 2.38
CA LEU A 146 -39.83 -7.64 2.56
C LEU A 146 -40.49 -6.25 2.57
N LEU A 147 -39.90 -5.29 3.27
CA LEU A 147 -40.40 -3.91 3.31
C LEU A 147 -40.34 -3.25 1.92
N SER A 148 -39.23 -3.43 1.20
CA SER A 148 -39.09 -2.93 -0.17
C SER A 148 -40.09 -3.56 -1.12
N ALA A 149 -40.34 -4.87 -1.00
CA ALA A 149 -41.32 -5.57 -1.78
C ALA A 149 -42.75 -5.09 -1.45
N ALA A 150 -43.04 -4.83 -0.17
CA ALA A 150 -44.33 -4.29 0.27
C ALA A 150 -44.60 -2.90 -0.33
N LEU A 151 -43.61 -2.01 -0.39
CA LEU A 151 -43.73 -0.69 -1.04
C LEU A 151 -44.06 -0.83 -2.53
N VAL A 152 -43.41 -1.74 -3.25
CA VAL A 152 -43.70 -1.99 -4.67
C VAL A 152 -45.07 -2.61 -4.84
N ALA A 153 -45.44 -3.57 -4.00
CA ALA A 153 -46.77 -4.18 -4.02
C ALA A 153 -47.90 -3.14 -3.73
N TRP A 154 -47.67 -2.23 -2.77
CA TRP A 154 -48.59 -1.12 -2.51
C TRP A 154 -48.78 -0.24 -3.75
N PHE A 155 -47.71 0.12 -4.45
CA PHE A 155 -47.81 0.85 -5.71
C PHE A 155 -48.61 0.07 -6.75
N MET A 156 -48.43 -1.23 -6.86
CA MET A 156 -49.15 -2.05 -7.85
C MET A 156 -50.65 -2.03 -7.68
N VAL A 157 -51.16 -2.02 -6.43
CA VAL A 157 -52.61 -2.07 -6.13
C VAL A 157 -53.26 -0.69 -5.93
N ALA A 158 -52.49 0.36 -5.86
CA ALA A 158 -52.93 1.71 -5.56
C ALA A 158 -53.80 2.29 -6.67
N LYS A 159 -54.88 3.01 -6.30
CA LYS A 159 -55.77 3.73 -7.24
C LYS A 159 -55.12 5.05 -7.72
N ASN A 160 -54.48 5.81 -6.80
CA ASN A 160 -53.78 7.07 -7.13
C ASN A 160 -52.28 6.81 -7.29
N LYS A 161 -51.89 6.38 -8.48
CA LYS A 161 -50.48 6.03 -8.80
C LYS A 161 -49.52 7.17 -8.58
N LYS A 162 -49.89 8.40 -8.97
CA LYS A 162 -49.00 9.57 -8.90
C LYS A 162 -48.58 9.88 -7.45
N THR A 163 -49.54 9.92 -6.54
CA THR A 163 -49.28 10.19 -5.12
C THR A 163 -48.51 9.05 -4.47
N VAL A 164 -48.91 7.80 -4.76
CA VAL A 164 -48.25 6.61 -4.18
C VAL A 164 -46.83 6.46 -4.71
N ALA A 165 -46.53 6.79 -5.97
CA ALA A 165 -45.16 6.77 -6.50
C ALA A 165 -44.23 7.67 -5.68
N THR A 166 -44.70 8.87 -5.29
CA THR A 166 -43.91 9.78 -4.44
C THR A 166 -43.62 9.14 -3.06
N TRP A 167 -44.65 8.56 -2.42
CA TRP A 167 -44.48 7.91 -1.13
C TRP A 167 -43.57 6.67 -1.18
N VAL A 168 -43.67 5.89 -2.24
CA VAL A 168 -42.75 4.75 -2.48
C VAL A 168 -41.35 5.24 -2.67
N GLY A 169 -41.10 6.31 -3.43
CA GLY A 169 -39.77 6.92 -3.57
C GLY A 169 -39.19 7.35 -2.23
N ILE A 170 -40.00 8.06 -1.41
CA ILE A 170 -39.58 8.48 -0.06
C ILE A 170 -39.29 7.25 0.82
N GLY A 171 -40.23 6.26 0.83
CA GLY A 171 -40.08 5.06 1.63
C GLY A 171 -38.81 4.26 1.28
N MET A 172 -38.52 4.07 -0.03
CA MET A 172 -37.27 3.42 -0.48
C MET A 172 -36.05 4.19 -0.05
N THR A 173 -36.06 5.53 -0.17
CA THR A 173 -34.93 6.36 0.29
C THR A 173 -34.69 6.21 1.78
N VAL A 174 -35.76 6.21 2.60
CA VAL A 174 -35.65 6.00 4.05
C VAL A 174 -35.11 4.59 4.37
N LEU A 175 -35.62 3.56 3.71
CA LEU A 175 -35.12 2.19 3.90
C LEU A 175 -33.62 2.08 3.58
N ILE A 176 -33.19 2.61 2.44
CA ILE A 176 -31.76 2.61 2.05
C ILE A 176 -30.94 3.38 3.07
N PHE A 177 -31.40 4.56 3.49
CA PHE A 177 -30.68 5.36 4.48
C PHE A 177 -30.51 4.63 5.82
N VAL A 178 -31.60 4.03 6.34
CA VAL A 178 -31.56 3.29 7.60
C VAL A 178 -30.67 2.06 7.50
N ASP A 179 -30.74 1.32 6.39
CA ASP A 179 -29.89 0.14 6.15
C ASP A 179 -28.40 0.53 6.14
N LEU A 180 -28.02 1.49 5.31
CA LEU A 180 -26.64 1.94 5.22
C LEU A 180 -26.13 2.54 6.52
N TRP A 181 -26.92 3.41 7.17
CA TRP A 181 -26.56 4.04 8.43
C TRP A 181 -26.23 3.02 9.53
N THR A 182 -27.06 1.99 9.67
CA THR A 182 -26.85 0.96 10.70
C THR A 182 -25.62 0.12 10.44
N VAL A 183 -25.26 -0.13 9.18
CA VAL A 183 -24.03 -0.83 8.80
C VAL A 183 -22.81 0.07 9.00
N ASP A 184 -22.85 1.31 8.49
CA ASP A 184 -21.73 2.23 8.57
C ASP A 184 -21.33 2.52 10.01
N LYS A 185 -22.31 2.63 10.93
CA LYS A 185 -22.07 2.81 12.37
C LYS A 185 -21.32 1.64 13.05
N ARG A 186 -21.27 0.46 12.44
CA ARG A 186 -20.42 -0.64 12.94
C ARG A 186 -18.94 -0.35 12.72
N TYR A 187 -18.61 0.28 11.58
CA TYR A 187 -17.24 0.55 11.15
C TYR A 187 -16.75 1.95 11.54
N LEU A 188 -17.63 2.94 11.47
CA LEU A 188 -17.30 4.33 11.80
C LEU A 188 -18.32 4.88 12.81
N ASN A 189 -17.91 4.99 14.06
CA ASN A 189 -18.71 5.48 15.16
C ASN A 189 -17.89 6.42 16.05
N ASP A 190 -18.52 6.98 17.10
CA ASP A 190 -17.89 7.98 17.95
C ASP A 190 -16.59 7.50 18.64
N LYS A 191 -16.40 6.19 18.80
CA LYS A 191 -15.16 5.61 19.36
C LYS A 191 -13.98 5.70 18.42
N ASN A 192 -14.21 5.94 17.13
CA ASN A 192 -13.16 6.08 16.12
C ASN A 192 -12.67 7.53 15.97
N PHE A 193 -13.33 8.49 16.63
CA PHE A 193 -12.95 9.90 16.58
C PHE A 193 -12.24 10.27 17.89
N PHE A 194 -11.02 10.76 17.73
CA PHE A 194 -10.20 11.22 18.82
C PHE A 194 -10.04 12.74 18.76
N PRO A 195 -9.99 13.45 19.90
CA PRO A 195 -9.63 14.87 19.92
C PRO A 195 -8.29 15.11 19.25
N LYS A 196 -8.15 16.23 18.53
CA LYS A 196 -6.90 16.57 17.81
C LYS A 196 -5.66 16.54 18.71
N LYS A 197 -5.80 16.93 19.98
CA LYS A 197 -4.73 16.86 20.98
C LYS A 197 -4.22 15.43 21.23
N ASP A 198 -5.10 14.43 21.18
CA ASP A 198 -4.75 13.05 21.45
C ASP A 198 -4.00 12.45 20.25
N ILE A 199 -4.37 12.85 19.02
CA ILE A 199 -3.64 12.53 17.80
C ILE A 199 -2.23 13.11 17.84
N GLN A 200 -2.09 14.37 18.28
CA GLN A 200 -0.80 15.01 18.48
C GLN A 200 0.05 14.31 19.54
N ALA A 201 -0.60 13.78 20.60
CA ALA A 201 0.10 13.01 21.63
C ALA A 201 0.70 11.69 21.11
N THR A 202 0.12 11.10 20.07
CA THR A 202 0.65 9.87 19.44
C THR A 202 2.03 10.10 18.80
N TYR A 203 2.33 11.34 18.40
CA TYR A 203 3.58 11.75 17.76
C TYR A 203 4.40 12.67 18.68
N GLN A 204 4.37 12.44 19.98
CA GLN A 204 5.29 13.14 20.88
C GLN A 204 6.69 12.55 20.79
N GLU A 205 7.69 13.43 20.82
CA GLU A 205 9.09 13.03 20.87
C GLU A 205 9.36 12.20 22.13
N SER A 206 9.90 11.02 21.95
CA SER A 206 10.42 10.21 23.04
C SER A 206 11.72 10.78 23.60
N VAL A 207 12.20 10.24 24.71
CA VAL A 207 13.54 10.60 25.25
C VAL A 207 14.63 10.29 24.22
N SER A 208 14.53 9.14 23.55
CA SER A 208 15.44 8.78 22.45
C SER A 208 15.40 9.80 21.32
N ASP A 209 14.20 10.21 20.87
CA ASP A 209 14.06 11.17 19.77
C ASP A 209 14.66 12.53 20.11
N GLN A 210 14.45 13.03 21.34
CA GLN A 210 15.01 14.30 21.80
C GLN A 210 16.54 14.30 21.82
N GLU A 211 17.16 13.17 22.14
CA GLU A 211 18.61 13.04 22.11
C GLU A 211 19.12 12.96 20.66
N ILE A 212 18.49 12.16 19.81
CA ILE A 212 18.89 12.00 18.40
C ILE A 212 18.73 13.31 17.63
N LEU A 213 17.65 14.07 17.86
CA LEU A 213 17.37 15.34 17.19
C LEU A 213 18.39 16.46 17.49
N LYS A 214 19.24 16.29 18.50
CA LYS A 214 20.38 17.21 18.76
C LYS A 214 21.47 17.07 17.71
N ASP A 215 21.66 15.89 17.16
CA ASP A 215 22.58 15.63 16.05
C ASP A 215 21.94 16.09 14.73
N LYS A 216 22.61 17.00 14.02
CA LYS A 216 22.09 17.60 12.77
C LYS A 216 22.69 16.96 11.52
N ASP A 217 23.55 15.97 11.68
CA ASP A 217 24.08 15.20 10.56
C ASP A 217 22.99 14.34 9.90
N ASN A 218 23.31 13.81 8.71
CA ASN A 218 22.48 12.85 8.04
C ASN A 218 22.91 11.42 8.38
N PHE A 219 22.05 10.64 8.98
CA PHE A 219 22.29 9.25 9.41
C PHE A 219 20.96 8.49 9.46
N ARG A 220 21.04 7.17 9.66
CA ARG A 220 19.85 6.34 9.88
C ARG A 220 19.77 5.86 11.34
N VAL A 221 18.52 5.61 11.74
CA VAL A 221 18.17 5.14 13.08
C VAL A 221 17.56 3.75 12.98
N LEU A 222 18.02 2.83 13.81
CA LEU A 222 17.44 1.51 14.00
C LEU A 222 16.58 1.52 15.27
N ASN A 223 15.30 1.20 15.15
CA ASN A 223 14.43 0.94 16.28
C ASN A 223 14.24 -0.57 16.44
N LEU A 224 14.61 -1.14 17.58
CA LEU A 224 14.51 -2.56 17.84
C LEU A 224 13.06 -3.02 18.12
N ASN A 225 12.16 -2.08 18.43
CA ASN A 225 10.73 -2.38 18.67
C ASN A 225 9.99 -2.42 17.33
N ASN A 226 9.67 -3.62 16.84
CA ASN A 226 8.96 -3.81 15.56
C ASN A 226 9.64 -3.13 14.36
N THR A 227 10.94 -3.21 14.23
CA THR A 227 11.79 -2.49 13.26
C THR A 227 11.16 -2.31 11.88
N PHE A 228 10.56 -3.36 11.31
CA PHE A 228 10.04 -3.35 9.94
C PHE A 228 8.52 -3.15 9.84
N LEU A 229 7.83 -2.92 10.95
CA LEU A 229 6.37 -2.76 11.01
C LEU A 229 5.93 -1.45 11.66
N GLU A 230 6.82 -0.72 12.34
CA GLU A 230 6.53 0.54 13.00
C GLU A 230 6.76 1.74 12.06
N THR A 231 6.16 2.89 12.35
CA THR A 231 6.25 4.11 11.55
C THR A 231 6.74 5.33 12.33
N ASN A 232 6.78 5.26 13.65
CA ASN A 232 7.12 6.41 14.51
C ASN A 232 8.55 6.89 14.30
N THR A 233 9.51 5.96 14.13
CA THR A 233 10.89 6.33 13.82
C THR A 233 11.00 7.13 12.53
N SER A 234 10.24 6.74 11.49
CA SER A 234 10.24 7.44 10.20
C SER A 234 9.60 8.83 10.27
N TYR A 235 8.86 9.14 11.33
CA TYR A 235 8.28 10.47 11.52
C TYR A 235 9.34 11.52 11.89
N TYR A 236 10.33 11.14 12.69
CA TYR A 236 11.37 12.05 13.18
C TYR A 236 12.74 11.84 12.52
N HIS A 237 13.04 10.62 12.04
CA HIS A 237 14.36 10.19 11.62
C HIS A 237 14.33 9.40 10.32
N HIS A 238 15.48 9.29 9.66
CA HIS A 238 15.68 8.31 8.59
C HIS A 238 15.78 6.91 9.19
N SER A 239 14.72 6.10 9.05
CA SER A 239 14.67 4.76 9.63
C SER A 239 15.32 3.71 8.74
N ILE A 240 16.01 2.73 9.35
CA ILE A 240 16.43 1.48 8.69
C ILE A 240 15.22 0.62 8.34
N GLY A 241 14.16 0.71 9.15
CA GLY A 241 12.96 -0.11 9.06
C GLY A 241 11.75 0.62 8.47
N GLY A 242 10.61 0.39 9.12
CA GLY A 242 9.33 0.95 8.74
C GLY A 242 8.49 0.02 7.86
N TYR A 243 7.20 0.30 7.82
CA TYR A 243 6.25 -0.44 6.98
C TYR A 243 6.00 0.28 5.65
N HIS A 244 6.29 -0.40 4.55
CA HIS A 244 6.00 0.12 3.21
C HIS A 244 5.59 -1.01 2.25
N ALA A 245 4.44 -0.84 1.59
CA ALA A 245 3.90 -1.84 0.67
C ALA A 245 4.73 -2.04 -0.60
N ALA A 246 5.45 -0.99 -1.05
CA ALA A 246 6.30 -1.00 -2.23
C ALA A 246 7.80 -1.08 -1.90
N LYS A 247 8.16 -1.84 -0.87
CA LYS A 247 9.56 -2.09 -0.50
C LYS A 247 10.32 -2.74 -1.65
N LEU A 248 11.54 -2.27 -1.91
CA LEU A 248 12.42 -2.90 -2.91
C LEU A 248 12.73 -4.35 -2.51
N ARG A 249 12.61 -5.28 -3.45
CA ARG A 249 12.87 -6.69 -3.19
C ARG A 249 14.29 -6.92 -2.66
N ARG A 250 15.30 -6.24 -3.23
CA ARG A 250 16.68 -6.31 -2.75
C ARG A 250 16.85 -5.83 -1.30
N TYR A 251 16.07 -4.84 -0.89
CA TYR A 251 16.07 -4.42 0.52
C TYR A 251 15.45 -5.48 1.43
N GLN A 252 14.38 -6.14 0.97
CA GLN A 252 13.80 -7.26 1.71
C GLN A 252 14.79 -8.42 1.83
N GLU A 253 15.48 -8.76 0.75
CA GLU A 253 16.51 -9.81 0.76
C GLU A 253 17.68 -9.44 1.70
N LEU A 254 18.09 -8.17 1.75
CA LEU A 254 19.07 -7.69 2.73
C LEU A 254 18.57 -7.84 4.17
N ILE A 255 17.29 -7.57 4.43
CA ILE A 255 16.66 -7.81 5.74
C ILE A 255 16.76 -9.29 6.10
N ASP A 256 16.30 -10.16 5.21
CA ASP A 256 16.14 -11.59 5.48
C ASP A 256 17.50 -12.30 5.69
N TYR A 257 18.52 -11.93 4.90
CA TYR A 257 19.80 -12.61 4.92
C TYR A 257 20.86 -11.93 5.81
N ARG A 258 20.74 -10.63 6.10
CA ARG A 258 21.77 -9.85 6.81
C ARG A 258 21.24 -9.08 8.00
N LEU A 259 20.42 -8.08 7.78
CA LEU A 259 20.00 -7.15 8.83
C LEU A 259 19.35 -7.85 10.02
N GLN A 260 18.49 -8.87 9.76
CA GLN A 260 17.85 -9.59 10.86
C GLN A 260 18.85 -10.35 11.74
N LYS A 261 19.93 -10.87 11.16
CA LYS A 261 21.01 -11.54 11.92
C LYS A 261 21.75 -10.53 12.81
N GLU A 262 22.11 -9.38 12.24
CA GLU A 262 22.80 -8.32 12.98
C GLU A 262 21.91 -7.74 14.10
N ILE A 263 20.63 -7.49 13.82
CA ILE A 263 19.63 -7.05 14.81
C ILE A 263 19.51 -8.07 15.95
N ASN A 264 19.41 -9.36 15.62
CA ASN A 264 19.32 -10.43 16.62
C ASN A 264 20.58 -10.50 17.47
N SER A 265 21.77 -10.26 16.90
CA SER A 265 23.04 -10.18 17.63
C SER A 265 23.04 -9.02 18.62
N ILE A 266 22.55 -7.84 18.21
CA ILE A 266 22.42 -6.68 19.10
C ILE A 266 21.42 -7.01 20.23
N ILE A 267 20.27 -7.61 19.93
CA ILE A 267 19.26 -7.98 20.94
C ILE A 267 19.86 -8.99 21.94
N ALA A 268 20.57 -10.00 21.44
CA ALA A 268 21.20 -11.01 22.30
C ALA A 268 22.26 -10.40 23.24
N SER A 269 22.97 -9.38 22.81
CA SER A 269 24.00 -8.72 23.62
C SER A 269 23.45 -8.00 24.85
N PHE A 270 22.17 -7.62 24.87
CA PHE A 270 21.54 -7.05 26.07
C PHE A 270 21.53 -8.00 27.27
N GLN A 271 21.67 -9.31 27.06
CA GLN A 271 21.74 -10.29 28.15
C GLN A 271 23.11 -10.27 28.87
N THR A 272 24.15 -9.81 28.18
CA THR A 272 25.54 -9.88 28.68
C THR A 272 26.16 -8.50 28.89
N ALA A 273 25.70 -7.48 28.17
CA ALA A 273 26.23 -6.12 28.24
C ALA A 273 25.94 -5.49 29.63
N LYS A 274 26.98 -4.88 30.21
CA LYS A 274 26.92 -4.16 31.49
C LYS A 274 26.96 -2.64 31.31
N SER A 275 27.42 -2.19 30.14
CA SER A 275 27.56 -0.78 29.79
C SER A 275 27.27 -0.55 28.30
N ALA A 276 27.05 0.72 27.91
CA ALA A 276 26.93 1.09 26.50
C ALA A 276 28.20 0.78 25.66
N ALA A 277 29.36 0.80 26.29
CA ALA A 277 30.64 0.49 25.62
C ALA A 277 30.74 -1.00 25.19
N ASP A 278 30.03 -1.90 25.86
CA ASP A 278 30.05 -3.33 25.52
C ASP A 278 29.39 -3.57 24.15
N PHE A 279 28.49 -2.68 23.72
CA PHE A 279 27.86 -2.73 22.39
C PHE A 279 28.81 -2.33 21.26
N TRP A 280 29.92 -1.64 21.52
CA TRP A 280 30.82 -1.19 20.44
C TRP A 280 31.42 -2.36 19.68
N THR A 281 31.81 -3.43 20.40
CA THR A 281 32.30 -4.66 19.76
C THR A 281 31.22 -5.33 18.91
N VAL A 282 29.98 -5.30 19.39
CA VAL A 282 28.84 -5.84 18.64
C VAL A 282 28.60 -5.03 17.37
N PHE A 283 28.65 -3.71 17.44
CA PHE A 283 28.48 -2.83 16.27
C PHE A 283 29.59 -3.00 15.22
N GLN A 284 30.83 -3.27 15.65
CA GLN A 284 31.92 -3.61 14.73
C GLN A 284 31.64 -4.86 13.91
N ALA A 285 30.86 -5.81 14.49
CA ALA A 285 30.46 -7.06 13.84
C ALA A 285 29.12 -6.90 13.05
N CYS A 286 28.64 -5.68 12.82
CA CYS A 286 27.40 -5.38 12.09
C CYS A 286 27.69 -4.57 10.80
N PRO A 287 28.44 -5.13 9.82
CA PRO A 287 28.88 -4.39 8.64
C PRO A 287 27.72 -3.87 7.79
N THR A 288 26.59 -4.58 7.76
CA THR A 288 25.40 -4.15 6.99
C THR A 288 24.74 -2.91 7.60
N LEU A 289 24.62 -2.87 8.92
CA LEU A 289 24.11 -1.67 9.61
C LEU A 289 25.08 -0.50 9.49
N ASN A 290 26.41 -0.78 9.52
CA ASN A 290 27.45 0.24 9.40
C ASN A 290 27.45 0.88 8.01
N MET A 291 27.42 0.10 6.94
CA MET A 291 27.37 0.61 5.56
C MET A 291 26.06 1.37 5.25
N LEU A 292 24.98 1.07 5.97
CA LEU A 292 23.72 1.83 5.91
C LEU A 292 23.75 3.10 6.76
N ASN A 293 24.89 3.47 7.32
CA ASN A 293 25.08 4.64 8.20
C ASN A 293 24.12 4.65 9.39
N THR A 294 23.93 3.50 10.05
CA THR A 294 23.09 3.36 11.24
C THR A 294 23.84 3.89 12.44
N ARG A 295 23.62 5.16 12.80
CA ARG A 295 24.34 5.83 13.89
C ARG A 295 23.72 5.62 15.26
N TYR A 296 22.39 5.52 15.32
CA TYR A 296 21.65 5.37 16.58
C TYR A 296 20.77 4.13 16.56
N VAL A 297 20.71 3.47 17.74
CA VAL A 297 19.86 2.30 17.98
C VAL A 297 18.93 2.59 19.16
N VAL A 298 17.63 2.66 18.89
CA VAL A 298 16.58 2.82 19.90
C VAL A 298 16.13 1.43 20.37
N TYR A 299 16.43 1.13 21.62
CA TYR A 299 16.00 -0.12 22.28
C TYR A 299 14.84 0.09 23.23
N ASN A 300 14.70 1.29 23.80
CA ASN A 300 13.60 1.74 24.63
C ASN A 300 13.39 3.23 24.41
N PRO A 301 12.21 3.65 23.91
CA PRO A 301 11.93 5.07 23.66
C PRO A 301 12.05 5.97 24.91
N GLY A 302 11.86 5.43 26.10
CA GLY A 302 12.00 6.14 27.38
C GLY A 302 13.45 6.30 27.87
N GLN A 303 14.45 5.85 27.10
CA GLN A 303 15.87 5.90 27.45
C GLN A 303 16.68 6.56 26.32
N PRO A 304 17.88 7.11 26.61
CA PRO A 304 18.78 7.54 25.57
C PRO A 304 19.13 6.41 24.59
N PRO A 305 19.31 6.68 23.29
CA PRO A 305 19.67 5.68 22.30
C PRO A 305 21.09 5.17 22.51
N LEU A 306 21.40 3.96 22.02
CA LEU A 306 22.77 3.52 21.87
C LEU A 306 23.40 4.21 20.65
N VAL A 307 24.64 4.64 20.80
CA VAL A 307 25.43 5.24 19.70
C VAL A 307 26.28 4.15 19.07
N ASN A 308 26.19 4.00 17.75
CA ASN A 308 27.06 3.14 16.97
C ASN A 308 28.25 3.93 16.41
N PRO A 309 29.45 3.82 17.00
CA PRO A 309 30.62 4.51 16.52
C PRO A 309 31.20 3.90 15.23
N SER A 310 30.76 2.72 14.82
CA SER A 310 31.25 1.99 13.65
C SER A 310 30.46 2.33 12.37
N ALA A 311 29.48 3.22 12.42
CA ALA A 311 28.74 3.66 11.22
C ALA A 311 29.69 4.30 10.20
N ASP A 312 29.65 3.89 8.93
CA ASP A 312 30.60 4.27 7.89
C ASP A 312 30.45 5.71 7.37
N GLY A 313 29.35 6.36 7.72
CA GLY A 313 29.03 7.71 7.30
C GLY A 313 28.21 7.76 6.00
N ASN A 314 28.11 8.97 5.41
CA ASN A 314 27.27 9.18 4.23
C ASN A 314 27.94 8.72 2.92
N ALA A 315 29.26 8.74 2.87
CA ALA A 315 30.08 8.27 1.75
C ALA A 315 31.51 8.03 2.19
N TRP A 316 32.22 7.14 1.50
CA TRP A 316 33.62 6.82 1.74
C TRP A 316 34.29 6.34 0.46
N PHE A 317 35.63 6.37 0.44
CA PHE A 317 36.46 5.77 -0.61
C PHE A 317 36.92 4.38 -0.18
N VAL A 318 36.81 3.40 -1.09
CA VAL A 318 37.25 2.04 -0.85
C VAL A 318 38.69 1.84 -1.37
N LYS A 319 39.40 0.88 -0.79
CA LYS A 319 40.79 0.54 -1.19
C LYS A 319 40.83 -0.61 -2.20
N ASP A 320 39.79 -1.40 -2.28
CA ASP A 320 39.73 -2.57 -3.13
C ASP A 320 38.33 -2.78 -3.75
N ILE A 321 38.26 -3.53 -4.84
CA ILE A 321 37.06 -3.86 -5.57
C ILE A 321 37.00 -5.36 -5.81
N LYS A 322 36.00 -6.02 -5.28
CA LYS A 322 35.74 -7.43 -5.50
C LYS A 322 34.62 -7.61 -6.48
N VAL A 323 34.92 -8.01 -7.73
CA VAL A 323 33.89 -8.37 -8.70
C VAL A 323 33.44 -9.81 -8.45
N VAL A 324 32.13 -10.04 -8.42
CA VAL A 324 31.50 -11.34 -8.18
C VAL A 324 30.60 -11.73 -9.35
N ALA A 325 30.47 -13.03 -9.62
CA ALA A 325 29.80 -13.53 -10.83
C ALA A 325 28.28 -13.41 -10.79
N ASN A 326 27.67 -13.42 -9.60
CA ASN A 326 26.23 -13.45 -9.44
C ASN A 326 25.78 -12.90 -8.08
N ALA A 327 24.46 -12.79 -7.92
CA ALA A 327 23.81 -12.23 -6.73
C ALA A 327 24.09 -13.07 -5.45
N ASP A 328 24.21 -14.38 -5.55
CA ASP A 328 24.45 -15.24 -4.40
C ASP A 328 25.86 -15.02 -3.86
N GLU A 329 26.85 -14.91 -4.76
CA GLU A 329 28.23 -14.58 -4.39
C GLU A 329 28.32 -13.14 -3.83
N GLU A 330 27.56 -12.18 -4.36
CA GLU A 330 27.48 -10.82 -3.83
C GLU A 330 27.00 -10.83 -2.37
N MET A 331 25.92 -11.57 -2.09
CA MET A 331 25.35 -11.69 -0.75
C MET A 331 26.29 -12.41 0.23
N VAL A 332 26.97 -13.48 -0.22
CA VAL A 332 27.94 -14.22 0.60
C VAL A 332 29.20 -13.38 0.88
N ALA A 333 29.65 -12.58 -0.10
CA ALA A 333 30.83 -11.74 0.08
C ALA A 333 30.65 -10.73 1.22
N LEU A 334 29.44 -10.22 1.45
CA LEU A 334 29.13 -9.32 2.56
C LEU A 334 29.32 -9.94 3.96
N ASP A 335 29.43 -11.28 4.08
CA ASP A 335 29.74 -11.93 5.36
C ASP A 335 31.19 -11.77 5.80
N VAL A 336 32.10 -11.57 4.82
CA VAL A 336 33.56 -11.74 5.04
C VAL A 336 34.36 -10.48 4.73
N ILE A 337 33.73 -9.49 4.08
CA ILE A 337 34.40 -8.23 3.75
C ILE A 337 34.00 -7.12 4.72
N ASP A 338 34.88 -6.12 4.81
CA ASP A 338 34.55 -4.82 5.39
C ASP A 338 34.15 -3.86 4.25
N PRO A 339 32.84 -3.46 4.15
CA PRO A 339 32.36 -2.56 3.10
C PRO A 339 33.09 -1.21 3.08
N LYS A 340 33.67 -0.80 4.19
CA LYS A 340 34.49 0.42 4.28
C LYS A 340 35.82 0.31 3.54
N GLN A 341 36.33 -0.90 3.33
CA GLN A 341 37.62 -1.13 2.68
C GLN A 341 37.46 -1.68 1.26
N THR A 342 36.48 -2.55 1.03
CA THR A 342 36.28 -3.28 -0.22
C THR A 342 34.88 -3.16 -0.70
N ALA A 343 34.64 -2.65 -1.91
CA ALA A 343 33.35 -2.66 -2.56
C ALA A 343 33.11 -3.99 -3.29
N VAL A 344 31.97 -4.63 -3.06
CA VAL A 344 31.54 -5.80 -3.83
C VAL A 344 30.69 -5.35 -5.01
N VAL A 345 31.11 -5.73 -6.21
CA VAL A 345 30.46 -5.32 -7.47
C VAL A 345 30.00 -6.56 -8.25
N ASP A 346 28.74 -6.64 -8.56
CA ASP A 346 28.17 -7.70 -9.40
C ASP A 346 28.69 -7.59 -10.84
N GLN A 347 28.94 -8.70 -11.51
CA GLN A 347 29.50 -8.79 -12.87
C GLN A 347 28.70 -7.92 -13.90
N ARG A 348 27.43 -7.66 -13.67
CA ARG A 348 26.62 -6.75 -14.51
C ARG A 348 27.13 -5.32 -14.56
N PHE A 349 27.91 -4.91 -13.56
CA PHE A 349 28.53 -3.60 -13.47
C PHE A 349 30.06 -3.63 -13.65
N ALA A 350 30.63 -4.81 -13.97
CA ALA A 350 32.07 -4.99 -14.07
C ALA A 350 32.70 -4.03 -15.11
N ALA A 351 32.04 -3.79 -16.24
CA ALA A 351 32.53 -2.87 -17.26
C ALA A 351 32.79 -1.44 -16.75
N GLN A 352 32.05 -1.00 -15.70
CA GLN A 352 32.23 0.34 -15.12
C GLN A 352 33.45 0.44 -14.20
N VAL A 353 34.02 -0.70 -13.77
CA VAL A 353 35.22 -0.78 -12.91
C VAL A 353 36.39 -1.51 -13.57
N GLU A 354 36.22 -1.97 -14.83
CA GLU A 354 37.23 -2.67 -15.58
C GLU A 354 38.52 -1.81 -15.74
N GLY A 355 39.68 -2.42 -15.47
CA GLY A 355 40.95 -1.76 -15.55
C GLY A 355 41.20 -0.67 -14.50
N PHE A 356 40.28 -0.54 -13.53
CA PHE A 356 40.39 0.43 -12.46
C PHE A 356 40.76 -0.24 -11.13
N THR A 357 41.80 0.25 -10.48
CA THR A 357 42.19 -0.14 -9.14
C THR A 357 42.37 1.14 -8.30
N PRO A 358 41.59 1.32 -7.24
CA PRO A 358 41.73 2.46 -6.35
C PRO A 358 43.16 2.51 -5.78
N GLN A 359 43.75 3.67 -5.80
CA GLN A 359 45.07 3.84 -5.18
C GLN A 359 44.92 4.39 -3.77
N ALA A 360 45.74 3.90 -2.85
CA ALA A 360 45.70 4.34 -1.47
C ALA A 360 46.01 5.84 -1.36
N ASP A 361 45.03 6.61 -0.87
CA ASP A 361 45.17 8.02 -0.56
C ASP A 361 44.61 8.29 0.83
N SER A 362 45.52 8.47 1.79
CA SER A 362 45.14 8.75 3.18
C SER A 362 44.58 10.15 3.39
N THR A 363 44.70 11.03 2.41
CA THR A 363 44.21 12.41 2.44
C THR A 363 42.87 12.56 1.74
N ALA A 364 42.38 11.51 1.05
CA ALA A 364 41.13 11.54 0.34
C ALA A 364 39.95 11.69 1.31
N THR A 365 39.09 12.62 0.99
CA THR A 365 37.87 12.91 1.77
C THR A 365 36.67 13.04 0.85
N ILE A 366 35.52 12.61 1.33
CA ILE A 366 34.20 12.82 0.69
C ILE A 366 33.18 13.13 1.78
N GLN A 367 32.42 14.22 1.61
CA GLN A 367 31.51 14.71 2.62
C GLN A 367 30.20 15.13 1.99
N LEU A 368 29.08 14.77 2.63
CA LEU A 368 27.75 15.25 2.27
C LEU A 368 27.61 16.73 2.66
N GLN A 369 27.31 17.58 1.68
CA GLN A 369 27.09 19.01 1.88
C GLN A 369 25.62 19.37 2.01
N SER A 370 24.75 18.67 1.28
CA SER A 370 23.33 18.92 1.30
C SER A 370 22.54 17.64 1.03
N TYR A 371 21.55 17.40 1.87
CA TYR A 371 20.58 16.31 1.73
C TYR A 371 19.19 16.84 1.49
N ARG A 372 18.60 16.47 0.35
CA ARG A 372 17.16 16.62 0.06
C ARG A 372 16.66 15.30 -0.51
N PRO A 373 15.39 14.95 -0.33
CA PRO A 373 14.85 13.66 -0.80
C PRO A 373 15.09 13.36 -2.29
N ASN A 374 15.20 14.41 -3.12
CA ASN A 374 15.39 14.30 -4.57
C ASN A 374 16.73 14.89 -5.06
N ARG A 375 17.60 15.37 -4.15
CA ARG A 375 18.90 15.96 -4.53
C ARG A 375 19.91 15.83 -3.40
N LEU A 376 21.03 15.17 -3.67
CA LEU A 376 22.15 14.99 -2.75
C LEU A 376 23.38 15.67 -3.35
N VAL A 377 24.12 16.40 -2.53
CA VAL A 377 25.36 17.08 -2.94
C VAL A 377 26.49 16.66 -2.03
N TYR A 378 27.57 16.16 -2.64
CA TYR A 378 28.78 15.77 -1.94
C TYR A 378 29.95 16.60 -2.46
N GLN A 379 30.92 16.87 -1.60
CA GLN A 379 32.23 17.43 -1.95
C GLN A 379 33.27 16.38 -1.74
N SER A 380 34.07 16.10 -2.76
CA SER A 380 35.20 15.18 -2.70
C SER A 380 36.51 15.89 -2.89
N LYS A 381 37.59 15.34 -2.31
CA LYS A 381 38.98 15.76 -2.50
C LYS A 381 39.86 14.53 -2.44
N ALA A 382 40.65 14.28 -3.49
CA ALA A 382 41.60 13.17 -3.55
C ALA A 382 42.77 13.50 -4.46
N VAL A 383 43.95 12.95 -4.22
CA VAL A 383 45.13 13.15 -5.09
C VAL A 383 45.22 12.10 -6.19
N THR A 384 44.44 11.05 -6.10
CA THR A 384 44.34 9.96 -7.09
C THR A 384 42.87 9.65 -7.39
N ASP A 385 42.63 9.01 -8.52
CA ASP A 385 41.28 8.51 -8.87
C ASP A 385 40.81 7.49 -7.83
N GLN A 386 39.57 7.63 -7.38
CA GLN A 386 39.00 6.84 -6.30
C GLN A 386 37.69 6.15 -6.73
N LEU A 387 37.29 5.07 -6.04
CA LEU A 387 35.92 4.58 -6.06
C LEU A 387 35.22 5.04 -4.78
N ALA A 388 34.22 5.88 -4.92
CA ALA A 388 33.34 6.30 -3.84
C ALA A 388 32.12 5.36 -3.70
N VAL A 389 31.87 4.93 -2.46
CA VAL A 389 30.61 4.27 -2.07
C VAL A 389 29.79 5.26 -1.25
N PHE A 390 28.49 5.30 -1.53
CA PHE A 390 27.55 6.20 -0.87
C PHE A 390 26.53 5.37 -0.09
N SER A 391 26.29 5.72 1.15
CA SER A 391 25.27 5.08 1.99
C SER A 391 23.85 5.42 1.52
N GLU A 392 23.60 5.25 0.22
CA GLU A 392 22.33 5.53 -0.43
C GLU A 392 21.88 4.33 -1.27
N ILE A 393 20.58 4.02 -1.18
CA ILE A 393 20.01 2.87 -1.88
C ILE A 393 20.09 3.10 -3.40
N TYR A 394 20.70 2.13 -4.11
CA TYR A 394 20.75 2.15 -5.57
C TYR A 394 19.36 1.87 -6.15
N TYR A 395 18.89 2.82 -6.94
CA TYR A 395 17.65 2.70 -7.70
C TYR A 395 17.85 3.37 -9.06
N GLN A 396 18.07 2.56 -10.10
CA GLN A 396 18.40 3.04 -11.45
C GLN A 396 17.32 3.95 -12.06
N PRO A 397 16.01 3.64 -11.97
CA PRO A 397 15.00 4.49 -12.60
C PRO A 397 14.87 5.85 -11.91
N GLY A 398 15.47 6.88 -12.51
CA GLY A 398 15.27 8.27 -12.12
C GLY A 398 16.44 8.95 -11.42
N TRP A 399 17.37 8.26 -10.79
CA TRP A 399 18.58 8.87 -10.23
C TRP A 399 19.63 9.12 -11.33
N LYS A 400 20.08 10.34 -11.44
CA LYS A 400 21.15 10.79 -12.33
C LYS A 400 22.28 11.37 -11.49
N ALA A 401 23.53 11.06 -11.85
CA ALA A 401 24.73 11.58 -11.16
C ALA A 401 25.48 12.54 -12.07
N THR A 402 26.07 13.57 -11.47
CA THR A 402 27.01 14.48 -12.15
C THR A 402 28.25 14.71 -11.28
N VAL A 403 29.39 14.93 -11.93
CA VAL A 403 30.61 15.44 -11.31
C VAL A 403 30.91 16.78 -12.00
N ASP A 404 30.99 17.87 -11.21
CA ASP A 404 31.13 19.24 -11.69
C ASP A 404 30.14 19.60 -12.82
N GLY A 405 28.89 19.15 -12.67
CA GLY A 405 27.82 19.35 -13.64
C GLY A 405 27.87 18.45 -14.89
N LYS A 406 28.91 17.61 -15.06
CA LYS A 406 29.00 16.66 -16.17
C LYS A 406 28.36 15.32 -15.78
N PRO A 407 27.47 14.76 -16.63
CA PRO A 407 26.85 13.46 -16.35
C PRO A 407 27.89 12.34 -16.18
N VAL A 408 27.75 11.54 -15.14
CA VAL A 408 28.60 10.38 -14.86
C VAL A 408 27.69 9.21 -14.50
N GLU A 409 28.03 8.02 -14.99
CA GLU A 409 27.34 6.80 -14.61
C GLU A 409 27.70 6.40 -13.18
N HIS A 410 26.73 5.89 -12.46
CA HIS A 410 26.92 5.27 -11.14
C HIS A 410 26.47 3.82 -11.17
N LEU A 411 27.09 3.00 -10.37
CA LEU A 411 26.86 1.56 -10.30
C LEU A 411 26.29 1.16 -8.93
N ARG A 412 25.86 -0.10 -8.82
CA ARG A 412 25.50 -0.71 -7.56
C ARG A 412 26.68 -1.47 -6.99
N ALA A 413 26.99 -1.22 -5.72
CA ALA A 413 27.94 -1.98 -4.92
C ALA A 413 27.28 -2.47 -3.63
N ASP A 414 27.91 -3.42 -2.97
CA ASP A 414 27.54 -3.94 -1.65
C ASP A 414 26.04 -4.29 -1.56
N TRP A 415 25.56 -5.00 -2.58
CA TRP A 415 24.18 -5.44 -2.75
C TRP A 415 23.18 -4.33 -3.05
N ILE A 416 23.31 -3.16 -2.40
CA ILE A 416 22.22 -2.17 -2.41
C ILE A 416 22.71 -0.71 -2.50
N LEU A 417 24.00 -0.44 -2.30
CA LEU A 417 24.53 0.91 -2.25
C LEU A 417 24.88 1.46 -3.64
N ARG A 418 24.99 2.79 -3.74
CA ARG A 418 25.51 3.46 -4.92
C ARG A 418 27.04 3.55 -4.84
N ALA A 419 27.71 3.36 -5.97
CA ALA A 419 29.11 3.65 -6.10
C ALA A 419 29.41 4.34 -7.43
N MET A 420 30.50 5.08 -7.51
CA MET A 420 30.97 5.70 -8.75
C MET A 420 32.45 6.01 -8.69
N ARG A 421 33.10 6.04 -9.86
CA ARG A 421 34.47 6.53 -9.98
C ARG A 421 34.50 8.04 -9.83
N VAL A 422 35.42 8.54 -9.01
CA VAL A 422 35.61 9.96 -8.77
C VAL A 422 37.06 10.28 -9.20
N PRO A 423 37.29 11.23 -10.11
CA PRO A 423 38.66 11.57 -10.55
C PRO A 423 39.47 12.23 -9.43
N ALA A 424 40.77 12.30 -9.60
CA ALA A 424 41.68 13.08 -8.73
C ALA A 424 41.34 14.57 -8.83
N GLY A 425 41.34 15.26 -7.68
CA GLY A 425 41.00 16.67 -7.59
C GLY A 425 40.00 16.97 -6.50
N GLU A 426 39.47 18.19 -6.54
CA GLU A 426 38.31 18.62 -5.73
C GLU A 426 37.12 18.69 -6.64
N HIS A 427 36.04 17.93 -6.30
CA HIS A 427 34.86 17.81 -7.16
C HIS A 427 33.56 17.92 -6.38
N GLU A 428 32.56 18.58 -6.99
CA GLU A 428 31.19 18.53 -6.56
C GLU A 428 30.49 17.34 -7.22
N ILE A 429 29.91 16.42 -6.43
CA ILE A 429 29.15 15.28 -6.87
C ILE A 429 27.68 15.53 -6.55
N VAL A 430 26.80 15.48 -7.55
CA VAL A 430 25.37 15.69 -7.36
C VAL A 430 24.60 14.47 -7.85
N PHE A 431 23.77 13.93 -6.99
CA PHE A 431 22.72 12.98 -7.38
C PHE A 431 21.38 13.69 -7.43
N GLU A 432 20.65 13.56 -8.51
CA GLU A 432 19.32 14.16 -8.69
C GLU A 432 18.32 13.10 -9.14
N PHE A 433 17.13 13.08 -8.47
CA PHE A 433 16.06 12.15 -8.79
C PHE A 433 15.08 12.79 -9.79
N LYS A 434 15.11 12.30 -11.04
CA LYS A 434 14.23 12.72 -12.15
C LYS A 434 13.65 11.51 -12.87
N PRO A 435 12.59 10.88 -12.33
CA PRO A 435 11.97 9.70 -12.95
C PRO A 435 11.11 10.11 -14.16
N GLU A 436 11.67 10.11 -15.33
CA GLU A 436 11.03 10.58 -16.57
C GLU A 436 9.71 9.86 -16.86
N GLY A 437 9.66 8.53 -16.67
CA GLY A 437 8.44 7.76 -16.86
C GLY A 437 7.30 8.20 -15.93
N TYR A 438 7.60 8.53 -14.67
CA TYR A 438 6.61 9.05 -13.73
C TYR A 438 6.13 10.44 -14.13
N ILE A 439 7.05 11.33 -14.53
CA ILE A 439 6.70 12.70 -14.97
C ILE A 439 5.79 12.66 -16.20
N ILE A 440 6.10 11.81 -17.18
CA ILE A 440 5.26 11.62 -18.38
C ILE A 440 3.89 11.09 -17.97
N ALA A 441 3.82 10.04 -17.14
CA ALA A 441 2.57 9.46 -16.68
C ALA A 441 1.71 10.46 -15.90
N ALA A 442 2.29 11.23 -15.01
CA ALA A 442 1.60 12.27 -14.23
C ALA A 442 1.03 13.39 -15.14
N ASN A 443 1.78 13.79 -16.16
CA ASN A 443 1.30 14.77 -17.15
C ASN A 443 0.13 14.20 -17.98
N VAL A 444 0.23 12.95 -18.44
CA VAL A 444 -0.86 12.29 -19.18
C VAL A 444 -2.11 12.18 -18.30
N GLU A 445 -1.97 11.81 -17.03
CA GLU A 445 -3.07 11.76 -16.08
C GLU A 445 -3.72 13.14 -15.91
N ALA A 446 -2.92 14.18 -15.68
CA ALA A 446 -3.43 15.54 -15.49
C ALA A 446 -4.20 16.04 -16.72
N TYR A 447 -3.63 15.87 -17.92
CA TYR A 447 -4.29 16.30 -19.16
C TYR A 447 -5.56 15.49 -19.48
N SER A 448 -5.54 14.17 -19.28
CA SER A 448 -6.73 13.33 -19.48
C SER A 448 -7.83 13.65 -18.49
N SER A 449 -7.51 13.87 -17.22
CA SER A 449 -8.46 14.28 -16.18
C SER A 449 -9.09 15.65 -16.50
N PHE A 450 -8.28 16.60 -16.94
CA PHE A 450 -8.78 17.91 -17.37
C PHE A 450 -9.72 17.79 -18.59
N LEU A 451 -9.35 16.98 -19.60
CA LEU A 451 -10.20 16.73 -20.75
C LEU A 451 -11.54 16.11 -20.37
N ILE A 452 -11.54 15.10 -19.49
CA ILE A 452 -12.77 14.47 -18.98
C ILE A 452 -13.65 15.49 -18.28
N LEU A 453 -13.08 16.35 -17.44
CA LEU A 453 -13.82 17.41 -16.75
C LEU A 453 -14.47 18.39 -17.74
N VAL A 454 -13.74 18.82 -18.77
CA VAL A 454 -14.27 19.71 -19.82
C VAL A 454 -15.42 19.03 -20.56
N LEU A 455 -15.25 17.76 -20.96
CA LEU A 455 -16.31 17.01 -21.64
C LEU A 455 -17.55 16.84 -20.76
N LEU A 456 -17.38 16.62 -19.45
CA LEU A 456 -18.47 16.53 -18.50
C LEU A 456 -19.23 17.87 -18.41
N ILE A 457 -18.52 19.00 -18.29
CA ILE A 457 -19.12 20.32 -18.23
C ILE A 457 -19.92 20.61 -19.52
N VAL A 458 -19.34 20.30 -20.68
CA VAL A 458 -20.02 20.45 -21.96
C VAL A 458 -21.26 19.60 -22.06
N ALA A 459 -21.19 18.32 -21.64
CA ALA A 459 -22.32 17.40 -21.65
C ALA A 459 -23.46 17.87 -20.73
N VAL A 460 -23.14 18.32 -19.52
CA VAL A 460 -24.11 18.90 -18.57
C VAL A 460 -24.72 20.17 -19.14
N GLY A 461 -23.90 21.08 -19.65
CA GLY A 461 -24.38 22.33 -20.27
C GLY A 461 -25.31 22.07 -21.46
N TYR A 462 -24.96 21.12 -22.33
CA TYR A 462 -25.79 20.70 -23.45
C TYR A 462 -27.12 20.08 -22.96
N SER A 463 -27.08 19.23 -21.95
CA SER A 463 -28.28 18.63 -21.35
C SER A 463 -29.22 19.71 -20.76
N LEU A 464 -28.67 20.67 -20.03
CA LEU A 464 -29.43 21.79 -19.48
C LEU A 464 -30.03 22.68 -20.57
N TYR A 465 -29.26 22.99 -21.60
CA TYR A 465 -29.71 23.77 -22.74
C TYR A 465 -30.88 23.07 -23.50
N THR A 466 -30.76 21.79 -23.75
CA THR A 466 -31.82 21.03 -24.43
C THR A 466 -33.09 20.91 -23.58
N SER A 467 -32.95 20.75 -22.25
CA SER A 467 -34.06 20.77 -21.32
C SER A 467 -34.75 22.13 -21.28
N TYR A 468 -34.01 23.22 -21.21
CA TYR A 468 -34.53 24.57 -21.23
C TYR A 468 -35.30 24.88 -22.56
N LYS A 469 -34.76 24.45 -23.70
CA LYS A 469 -35.39 24.63 -24.99
C LYS A 469 -36.75 23.91 -25.08
N LYS A 470 -36.81 22.67 -24.58
CA LYS A 470 -38.10 21.90 -24.54
C LYS A 470 -39.16 22.57 -23.68
N THR A 471 -38.76 23.14 -22.52
CA THR A 471 -39.74 23.84 -21.62
C THR A 471 -40.25 25.14 -22.22
N LYS A 472 -39.57 25.72 -23.21
CA LYS A 472 -39.99 26.94 -23.90
C LYS A 472 -40.93 26.67 -25.10
N GLU A 473 -40.87 25.44 -25.64
CA GLU A 473 -41.71 25.00 -26.80
C GLU A 473 -43.02 24.37 -26.33
N GLU A 474 -43.20 24.05 -25.04
CA GLU A 474 -44.42 23.68 -24.35
C GLU A 474 -45.10 24.90 -23.73
#